data_490295e494f4c18bc7df373427f19a8b
#
_entry.id   490295e494f4c18bc7df373427f19a8b
#
_cell.length_a   1.000
_cell.length_b   1.000
_cell.length_c   1.000
_cell.angle_alpha   90.00
_cell.angle_beta   90.00
_cell.angle_gamma   90.00
#
_symmetry.space_group_name_H-M   'P 1'
#
loop_
_entity.id
_entity.type
_entity.pdbx_description
1 polymer ?
#
loop_
_entity_poly.entity_id
_entity_poly.type
_entity_poly.pdbx_seq_one_letter_code
_entity_poly.pdbx_strand_id
1 'polypeptide(L)'
;MCIRDSIFPGGVTPSLGQLTEASQRYFSTEDVHNFGPDYDNTLMAWWENISRRWDEIPNYDNRFRRTWNHYLLTSAAAFRIRNLQLWQIVYTRHPRVVPTWVTVR
;
A
#
# COMPACT_ATOMS: atom_id res chain seq x y z
N MET A 1 13.98 12.20 -10.50
CA MET A 1 12.55 12.11 -10.13
C MET A 1 12.16 10.65 -10.03
N CYS A 2 11.60 10.26 -8.90
CA CYS A 2 11.09 8.91 -8.70
C CYS A 2 9.78 8.73 -9.50
N ILE A 3 9.54 7.54 -10.05
CA ILE A 3 8.29 7.24 -10.77
C ILE A 3 7.07 7.45 -9.89
N ARG A 4 7.17 7.14 -8.61
CA ARG A 4 6.11 7.42 -7.64
C ARG A 4 5.70 8.88 -7.65
N ASP A 5 6.66 9.80 -7.77
CA ASP A 5 6.38 11.24 -7.77
C ASP A 5 5.62 11.70 -9.00
N SER A 6 5.71 10.96 -10.12
CA SER A 6 4.93 11.23 -11.32
C SER A 6 3.45 10.86 -11.15
N ILE A 7 3.14 9.93 -10.26
CA ILE A 7 1.78 9.43 -9.99
C ILE A 7 1.22 10.03 -8.71
N PHE A 8 2.05 10.10 -7.66
CA PHE A 8 1.70 10.65 -6.35
C PHE A 8 2.71 11.70 -5.92
N PRO A 9 2.66 12.92 -6.51
CA PRO A 9 3.63 13.97 -6.20
C PRO A 9 3.65 14.31 -4.70
N GLY A 10 4.86 14.36 -4.13
CA GLY A 10 5.05 14.71 -2.72
C GLY A 10 4.64 13.62 -1.73
N GLY A 11 4.26 12.44 -2.22
CA GLY A 11 3.89 11.33 -1.35
C GLY A 11 5.07 10.81 -0.52
N VAL A 12 4.85 10.63 0.78
CA VAL A 12 5.84 10.04 1.70
C VAL A 12 5.23 8.78 2.32
N THR A 13 5.99 7.69 2.27
CA THR A 13 5.56 6.42 2.87
C THR A 13 6.16 6.31 4.27
N PRO A 14 5.34 6.37 5.34
CA PRO A 14 5.86 6.25 6.70
C PRO A 14 6.25 4.81 7.03
N SER A 15 7.18 4.66 7.98
CA SER A 15 7.50 3.35 8.55
C SER A 15 6.45 2.95 9.59
N LEU A 16 6.39 1.65 9.93
CA LEU A 16 5.54 1.18 11.04
C LEU A 16 5.89 1.88 12.34
N GLY A 17 7.19 2.07 12.61
CA GLY A 17 7.65 2.77 13.80
C GLY A 17 7.13 4.20 13.88
N GLN A 18 7.14 4.94 12.78
CA GLN A 18 6.60 6.30 12.72
C GLN A 18 5.09 6.33 12.97
N LEU A 19 4.35 5.38 12.41
CA LEU A 19 2.91 5.27 12.60
C LEU A 19 2.55 4.98 14.06
N THR A 20 3.22 4.03 14.68
CA THR A 20 2.96 3.64 16.07
C THR A 20 3.41 4.72 17.04
N GLU A 21 4.53 5.38 16.80
CA GLU A 21 5.00 6.50 17.61
C GLU A 21 4.00 7.67 17.58
N ALA A 22 3.51 8.01 16.39
CA ALA A 22 2.55 9.10 16.23
C ALA A 22 1.19 8.79 16.88
N SER A 23 0.76 7.53 16.87
CA SER A 23 -0.56 7.12 17.35
C SER A 23 -0.62 6.76 18.83
N GLN A 24 0.49 6.35 19.44
CA GLN A 24 0.51 5.80 20.81
C GLN A 24 -0.04 6.74 21.87
N ARG A 25 0.00 8.04 21.61
CA ARG A 25 -0.50 9.07 22.54
C ARG A 25 -2.03 9.03 22.67
N TYR A 26 -2.72 8.60 21.62
CA TYR A 26 -4.18 8.66 21.53
C TYR A 26 -4.84 7.28 21.46
N PHE A 27 -4.11 6.28 21.03
CA PHE A 27 -4.63 4.95 20.73
C PHE A 27 -3.74 3.85 21.29
N SER A 28 -4.36 2.75 21.67
CA SER A 28 -3.66 1.48 21.87
C SER A 28 -3.60 0.74 20.54
N THR A 29 -2.44 0.22 20.19
CA THR A 29 -2.28 -0.68 19.04
C THR A 29 -2.66 -2.09 19.49
N GLU A 30 -3.74 -2.62 18.95
CA GLU A 30 -4.27 -3.93 19.34
C GLU A 30 -3.78 -5.05 18.44
N ASP A 31 -3.62 -4.77 17.15
CA ASP A 31 -3.19 -5.77 16.18
C ASP A 31 -2.46 -5.10 15.01
N VAL A 32 -1.46 -5.80 14.48
CA VAL A 32 -0.68 -5.36 13.32
C VAL A 32 -0.53 -6.54 12.37
N HIS A 33 -0.96 -6.38 11.12
CA HIS A 33 -0.85 -7.42 10.11
C HIS A 33 -0.18 -6.89 8.85
N ASN A 34 0.81 -7.62 8.33
CA ASN A 34 1.54 -7.27 7.12
C ASN A 34 0.95 -8.02 5.92
N PHE A 35 0.33 -7.28 4.99
CA PHE A 35 -0.25 -7.82 3.76
C PHE A 35 0.66 -7.66 2.54
N GLY A 36 1.91 -7.33 2.71
CA GLY A 36 2.82 -7.06 1.59
C GLY A 36 2.75 -8.10 0.47
N PRO A 37 2.84 -9.42 0.76
CA PRO A 37 2.76 -10.46 -0.28
C PRO A 37 1.44 -10.47 -1.04
N ASP A 38 0.33 -10.22 -0.36
CA ASP A 38 -0.99 -10.17 -1.01
C ASP A 38 -1.09 -8.97 -1.95
N TYR A 39 -0.44 -7.87 -1.60
CA TYR A 39 -0.45 -6.67 -2.43
C TYR A 39 0.41 -6.83 -3.69
N ASP A 40 1.48 -7.61 -3.65
CA ASP A 40 2.20 -8.02 -4.86
C ASP A 40 1.23 -8.67 -5.85
N ASN A 41 0.45 -9.63 -5.40
CA ASN A 41 -0.55 -10.31 -6.23
C ASN A 41 -1.60 -9.34 -6.78
N THR A 42 -2.06 -8.41 -5.96
CA THR A 42 -3.02 -7.38 -6.36
C THR A 42 -2.45 -6.48 -7.46
N LEU A 43 -1.22 -6.01 -7.30
CA LEU A 43 -0.55 -5.16 -8.28
C LEU A 43 -0.33 -5.90 -9.61
N MET A 44 0.01 -7.17 -9.57
CA MET A 44 0.16 -7.99 -10.77
C MET A 44 -1.18 -8.19 -11.48
N ALA A 45 -2.26 -8.37 -10.73
CA ALA A 45 -3.60 -8.46 -11.30
C ALA A 45 -4.02 -7.13 -11.95
N TRP A 46 -3.73 -6.01 -11.34
CA TRP A 46 -3.99 -4.68 -11.93
C TRP A 46 -3.20 -4.47 -13.21
N TRP A 47 -1.93 -4.82 -13.20
CA TRP A 47 -1.09 -4.73 -14.39
C TRP A 47 -1.65 -5.59 -15.53
N GLU A 48 -2.04 -6.81 -15.24
CA GLU A 48 -2.62 -7.74 -16.22
C GLU A 48 -3.92 -7.19 -16.80
N ASN A 49 -4.80 -6.65 -15.97
CA ASN A 49 -6.07 -6.08 -16.40
C ASN A 49 -5.89 -4.84 -17.28
N ILE A 50 -5.03 -3.90 -16.87
CA ILE A 50 -4.82 -2.68 -17.66
C ILE A 50 -4.10 -2.98 -18.97
N SER A 51 -3.17 -3.94 -18.98
CA SER A 51 -2.41 -4.31 -20.17
C SER A 51 -3.31 -4.82 -21.31
N ARG A 52 -4.43 -5.44 -20.96
CA ARG A 52 -5.41 -5.93 -21.96
C ARG A 52 -6.39 -4.86 -22.44
N ARG A 53 -6.50 -3.73 -21.73
CA ARG A 53 -7.58 -2.77 -21.90
C ARG A 53 -7.14 -1.34 -22.21
N TRP A 54 -5.87 -1.14 -22.56
CA TRP A 54 -5.39 0.19 -22.90
C TRP A 54 -6.17 0.84 -24.04
N ASP A 55 -6.65 0.05 -25.00
CA ASP A 55 -7.43 0.53 -26.13
C ASP A 55 -8.81 1.07 -25.71
N GLU A 56 -9.31 0.65 -24.56
CA GLU A 56 -10.57 1.14 -23.98
C GLU A 56 -10.40 2.49 -23.27
N ILE A 57 -9.17 2.97 -23.11
CA ILE A 57 -8.82 4.20 -22.40
C ILE A 57 -8.04 5.12 -23.35
N PRO A 58 -8.73 5.79 -24.30
CA PRO A 58 -8.04 6.54 -25.35
C PRO A 58 -7.41 7.86 -24.95
N ASN A 59 -7.68 8.34 -23.73
CA ASN A 59 -7.27 9.67 -23.25
C ASN A 59 -5.82 9.73 -22.77
N TYR A 60 -5.09 8.60 -22.78
CA TYR A 60 -3.73 8.53 -22.26
C TYR A 60 -2.76 8.13 -23.38
N ASP A 61 -1.61 8.84 -23.44
CA ASP A 61 -0.57 8.60 -24.44
C ASP A 61 0.34 7.42 -24.07
N ASN A 62 1.25 7.06 -24.99
CA ASN A 62 2.19 5.95 -24.76
C ASN A 62 3.15 6.21 -23.61
N ARG A 63 3.51 7.47 -23.36
CA ARG A 63 4.35 7.84 -22.21
C ARG A 63 3.66 7.50 -20.90
N PHE A 64 2.37 7.85 -20.77
CA PHE A 64 1.58 7.52 -19.60
C PHE A 64 1.48 6.01 -19.40
N ARG A 65 1.20 5.26 -20.49
CA ARG A 65 1.11 3.80 -20.43
C ARG A 65 2.40 3.16 -19.92
N ARG A 66 3.55 3.59 -20.44
CA ARG A 66 4.86 3.09 -20.00
C ARG A 66 5.14 3.45 -18.55
N THR A 67 4.82 4.67 -18.11
CA THR A 67 5.00 5.12 -16.74
C THR A 67 4.15 4.28 -15.78
N TRP A 68 2.90 4.04 -16.15
CA TRP A 68 1.98 3.24 -15.35
C TRP A 68 2.42 1.78 -15.23
N ASN A 69 2.80 1.17 -16.35
CA ASN A 69 3.33 -0.19 -16.35
C ASN A 69 4.57 -0.31 -15.46
N HIS A 70 5.49 0.62 -15.59
CA HIS A 70 6.70 0.62 -14.78
C HIS A 70 6.38 0.77 -13.28
N TYR A 71 5.45 1.65 -12.95
CA TYR A 71 5.00 1.83 -11.57
C TYR A 71 4.42 0.55 -10.98
N LEU A 72 3.49 -0.10 -11.68
CA LEU A 72 2.85 -1.33 -11.18
C LEU A 72 3.86 -2.46 -11.00
N LEU A 73 4.72 -2.69 -11.99
CA LEU A 73 5.69 -3.78 -11.94
C LEU A 73 6.78 -3.53 -10.90
N THR A 74 7.28 -2.31 -10.80
CA THR A 74 8.29 -1.94 -9.80
C THR A 74 7.72 -2.05 -8.39
N SER A 75 6.49 -1.60 -8.18
CA SER A 75 5.82 -1.70 -6.89
C SER A 75 5.58 -3.15 -6.49
N ALA A 76 5.13 -3.99 -7.42
CA ALA A 76 4.95 -5.43 -7.17
C ALA A 76 6.27 -6.09 -6.75
N ALA A 77 7.36 -5.78 -7.48
CA ALA A 77 8.69 -6.29 -7.14
C ALA A 77 9.14 -5.83 -5.75
N ALA A 78 8.89 -4.57 -5.40
CA ALA A 78 9.25 -4.02 -4.10
C ALA A 78 8.53 -4.73 -2.94
N PHE A 79 7.26 -5.06 -3.11
CA PHE A 79 6.53 -5.86 -2.11
C PHE A 79 7.04 -7.30 -2.05
N ARG A 80 7.37 -7.88 -3.20
CA ARG A 80 7.88 -9.25 -3.30
C ARG A 80 9.19 -9.43 -2.55
N ILE A 81 10.11 -8.48 -2.65
CA ILE A 81 11.42 -8.52 -1.97
C ILE A 81 11.39 -7.90 -0.57
N ARG A 82 10.23 -7.52 -0.06
CA ARG A 82 10.04 -6.90 1.27
C ARG A 82 10.65 -5.51 1.42
N ASN A 83 10.96 -4.83 0.33
CA ASN A 83 11.39 -3.44 0.39
C ASN A 83 10.24 -2.48 0.72
N LEU A 84 9.02 -2.83 0.32
CA LEU A 84 7.78 -2.19 0.75
C LEU A 84 6.94 -3.18 1.55
N GLN A 85 6.15 -2.64 2.48
CA GLN A 85 5.27 -3.41 3.34
C GLN A 85 3.91 -2.72 3.40
N LEU A 86 2.86 -3.52 3.54
CA LEU A 86 1.50 -3.03 3.69
C LEU A 86 0.97 -3.45 5.06
N TRP A 87 0.65 -2.48 5.89
CA TRP A 87 0.22 -2.73 7.26
C TRP A 87 -1.27 -2.50 7.42
N GLN A 88 -1.93 -3.45 8.08
CA GLN A 88 -3.24 -3.24 8.67
C GLN A 88 -3.05 -3.14 10.16
N ILE A 89 -3.44 -2.01 10.75
CA ILE A 89 -3.27 -1.75 12.17
C ILE A 89 -4.64 -1.53 12.78
N VAL A 90 -4.92 -2.25 13.87
CA VAL A 90 -6.15 -2.09 14.63
C VAL A 90 -5.85 -1.25 15.87
N TYR A 91 -6.55 -0.15 16.00
CA TYR A 91 -6.42 0.78 17.11
C TYR A 91 -7.68 0.81 17.96
N THR A 92 -7.51 1.03 19.27
CA THR A 92 -8.60 1.39 20.17
C THR A 92 -8.25 2.66 20.89
N ARG A 93 -9.25 3.49 21.16
CA ARG A 93 -9.06 4.77 21.84
C ARG A 93 -8.80 4.58 23.33
N HIS A 94 -7.85 5.32 23.91
CA HIS A 94 -7.63 5.35 25.35
C HIS A 94 -8.69 6.18 26.10
N PRO A 95 -8.99 5.82 27.38
CA PRO A 95 -8.93 4.49 27.95
C PRO A 95 -10.19 3.71 27.56
N ARG A 96 -10.04 2.42 27.26
CA ARG A 96 -11.17 1.60 26.85
C ARG A 96 -10.93 0.13 27.14
N VAL A 97 -12.01 -0.56 27.56
CA VAL A 97 -12.01 -2.02 27.63
C VAL A 97 -12.25 -2.55 26.21
N VAL A 98 -11.37 -3.44 25.75
CA VAL A 98 -11.39 -3.97 24.38
C VAL A 98 -11.98 -5.37 24.42
N PRO A 99 -12.96 -5.68 23.53
CA PRO A 99 -13.43 -7.05 23.37
C PRO A 99 -12.27 -7.97 22.93
N THR A 100 -12.23 -9.16 23.47
CA THR A 100 -11.16 -10.12 23.17
C THR A 100 -11.06 -10.50 21.70
N TRP A 101 -12.17 -10.42 20.96
CA TRP A 101 -12.17 -10.76 19.53
C TRP A 101 -11.36 -9.78 18.67
N VAL A 102 -11.06 -8.58 19.16
CA VAL A 102 -10.27 -7.59 18.42
C VAL A 102 -8.85 -8.08 18.14
N THR A 103 -8.30 -8.88 19.05
CA THR A 103 -6.93 -9.40 18.94
C THR A 103 -6.86 -10.80 18.32
N VAL A 104 -7.98 -11.40 18.01
CA VAL A 104 -8.06 -12.74 17.41
C VAL A 104 -8.09 -12.60 15.89
N ARG A 105 -7.18 -13.30 15.22
CA ARG A 105 -7.12 -13.37 13.76
C ARG A 105 -7.64 -14.70 13.25
#